data_000b9ce46a096cff3b85c5b81f4540a8
#
_entry.id   000b9ce46a096cff3b85c5b81f4540a8
#
_cell.length_a   1.000
_cell.length_b   1.000
_cell.length_c   1.000
_cell.angle_alpha   90.00
_cell.angle_beta   90.00
_cell.angle_gamma   90.00
#
_symmetry.space_group_name_H-M   'P 1'
#
loop_
_entity.id
_entity.type
_entity.pdbx_description
1 polymer ?
#
loop_
_entity_poly.entity_id
_entity_poly.type
_entity_poly.pdbx_seq_one_letter_code
_entity_poly.pdbx_strand_id
1 'polypeptide(L)'
;MLYIDTPRWPAHGRLWAHLISDVSVAELHAFAELIGARRRAFERDHYDVSTDGARIAVWLGARQVTSREIVERLVAAGLRRPRHLSASRSPS
;
A
#
# COMPACT_ATOMS: atom_id res chain seq x y z
N MET A 1 5.11 -3.72 10.14
CA MET A 1 4.64 -4.89 9.35
C MET A 1 4.15 -4.43 7.99
N LEU A 2 4.57 -5.15 6.97
CA LEU A 2 4.17 -4.85 5.60
C LEU A 2 2.99 -5.71 5.20
N TYR A 3 2.04 -5.11 4.50
CA TYR A 3 0.83 -5.78 4.02
C TYR A 3 0.64 -5.52 2.55
N ILE A 4 0.08 -6.48 1.85
CA ILE A 4 -0.15 -6.37 0.42
C ILE A 4 -1.46 -7.08 0.07
N ASP A 5 -2.21 -6.51 -0.87
CA ASP A 5 -3.42 -7.18 -1.35
C ASP A 5 -3.10 -7.97 -2.63
N THR A 6 -4.12 -8.60 -3.19
CA THR A 6 -3.94 -9.40 -4.40
C THR A 6 -3.83 -8.50 -5.63
N PRO A 7 -2.86 -8.74 -6.53
CA PRO A 7 -2.78 -7.96 -7.76
C PRO A 7 -4.05 -8.14 -8.59
N ARG A 8 -4.80 -7.07 -8.76
CA ARG A 8 -6.07 -7.12 -9.49
C ARG A 8 -6.43 -5.79 -10.17
N TRP A 9 -5.64 -4.76 -9.95
CA TRP A 9 -5.94 -3.43 -10.50
C TRP A 9 -5.25 -3.28 -11.84
N PRO A 10 -5.99 -3.30 -12.97
CA PRO A 10 -5.36 -3.24 -14.29
C PRO A 10 -4.93 -1.82 -14.63
N ALA A 11 -3.70 -1.72 -15.11
CA ALA A 11 -3.17 -0.47 -15.64
C ALA A 11 -1.92 -0.78 -16.43
N HIS A 12 -1.72 -0.08 -17.53
CA HIS A 12 -0.51 -0.22 -18.36
C HIS A 12 -0.23 -1.67 -18.76
N GLY A 13 -1.29 -2.44 -19.04
CA GLY A 13 -1.15 -3.82 -19.47
C GLY A 13 -0.74 -4.79 -18.38
N ARG A 14 -0.82 -4.39 -17.11
CA ARG A 14 -0.42 -5.22 -15.98
C ARG A 14 -1.46 -5.16 -14.89
N LEU A 15 -1.35 -6.09 -13.95
CA LEU A 15 -2.14 -6.06 -12.72
C LEU A 15 -1.26 -5.54 -11.60
N TRP A 16 -1.88 -4.76 -10.70
CA TRP A 16 -1.16 -4.10 -9.62
C TRP A 16 -1.80 -4.42 -8.27
N ALA A 17 -0.95 -4.46 -7.25
CA ALA A 17 -1.37 -4.65 -5.86
C ALA A 17 -0.96 -3.41 -5.07
N HIS A 18 -1.58 -3.24 -3.90
CA HIS A 18 -1.27 -2.15 -2.98
C HIS A 18 -0.39 -2.68 -1.86
N LEU A 19 0.79 -2.07 -1.67
CA LEU A 19 1.71 -2.41 -0.60
C LEU A 19 1.72 -1.28 0.42
N ILE A 20 1.56 -1.62 1.70
CA ILE A 20 1.55 -0.64 2.78
C ILE A 20 2.38 -1.10 3.97
N SER A 21 2.69 -0.15 4.84
CA SER A 21 3.20 -0.41 6.18
C SER A 21 2.18 0.10 7.18
N ASP A 22 2.02 -0.59 8.31
CA ASP A 22 1.18 -0.10 9.39
C ASP A 22 2.02 0.58 10.48
N VAL A 23 3.29 0.81 10.23
CA VAL A 23 4.19 1.49 11.16
C VAL A 23 4.49 2.91 10.67
N SER A 24 5.01 3.04 9.46
CA SER A 24 5.42 4.34 8.95
C SER A 24 5.64 4.30 7.45
N VAL A 25 5.60 5.49 6.84
CA VAL A 25 5.94 5.62 5.43
C VAL A 25 7.42 5.32 5.22
N ALA A 26 8.26 5.61 6.21
CA ALA A 26 9.69 5.31 6.09
C ALA A 26 9.94 3.81 5.99
N GLU A 27 9.23 3.01 6.77
CA GLU A 27 9.34 1.56 6.67
C GLU A 27 8.90 1.09 5.29
N LEU A 28 7.81 1.67 4.78
CA LEU A 28 7.30 1.32 3.48
C LEU A 28 8.33 1.62 2.38
N HIS A 29 8.94 2.81 2.41
CA HIS A 29 9.94 3.17 1.42
C HIS A 29 11.13 2.20 1.45
N ALA A 30 11.60 1.84 2.64
CA ALA A 30 12.72 0.93 2.78
C ALA A 30 12.41 -0.45 2.19
N PHE A 31 11.20 -0.96 2.47
CA PHE A 31 10.80 -2.25 1.94
C PHE A 31 10.60 -2.21 0.43
N ALA A 32 9.99 -1.14 -0.06
CA ALA A 32 9.77 -0.96 -1.50
C ALA A 32 11.10 -0.99 -2.25
N GLU A 33 12.13 -0.39 -1.69
CA GLU A 33 13.45 -0.40 -2.30
C GLU A 33 14.00 -1.83 -2.39
N LEU A 34 13.79 -2.63 -1.35
CA LEU A 34 14.23 -4.02 -1.34
C LEU A 34 13.61 -4.84 -2.47
N ILE A 35 12.36 -4.57 -2.79
CA ILE A 35 11.68 -5.33 -3.83
C ILE A 35 11.81 -4.70 -5.21
N GLY A 36 12.60 -3.63 -5.32
CA GLY A 36 12.84 -2.98 -6.60
C GLY A 36 11.70 -2.09 -7.09
N ALA A 37 10.79 -1.70 -6.22
CA ALA A 37 9.72 -0.79 -6.58
C ALA A 37 10.28 0.63 -6.72
N ARG A 38 9.86 1.33 -7.75
CA ARG A 38 10.35 2.68 -7.98
C ARG A 38 9.62 3.68 -7.12
N ARG A 39 10.33 4.71 -6.66
CA ARG A 39 9.74 5.72 -5.80
C ARG A 39 8.53 6.40 -6.45
N ARG A 40 8.52 6.53 -7.76
CA ARG A 40 7.39 7.14 -8.47
C ARG A 40 6.12 6.29 -8.41
N ALA A 41 6.25 5.04 -7.97
CA ALA A 41 5.08 4.18 -7.75
C ALA A 41 4.44 4.43 -6.40
N PHE A 42 5.04 5.28 -5.57
CA PHE A 42 4.48 5.67 -4.29
C PHE A 42 3.38 6.70 -4.49
N GLU A 43 2.23 6.43 -3.93
CA GLU A 43 1.12 7.35 -3.99
C GLU A 43 0.56 7.54 -2.59
N ARG A 44 0.79 8.75 -2.04
CA ARG A 44 0.19 9.16 -0.77
C ARG A 44 0.57 8.30 0.45
N ASP A 45 0.18 7.03 0.48
CA ASP A 45 0.41 6.16 1.63
C ASP A 45 0.67 4.71 1.25
N HIS A 46 0.81 4.43 -0.04
CA HIS A 46 1.02 3.05 -0.50
C HIS A 46 1.85 3.05 -1.78
N TYR A 47 2.38 1.86 -2.11
CA TYR A 47 3.02 1.64 -3.41
C TYR A 47 2.12 0.77 -4.25
N ASP A 48 2.05 1.08 -5.55
CA ASP A 48 1.47 0.17 -6.52
C ASP A 48 2.58 -0.75 -6.98
N VAL A 49 2.42 -2.05 -6.77
CA VAL A 49 3.44 -3.02 -7.16
C VAL A 49 2.86 -4.03 -8.14
N SER A 50 3.69 -4.42 -9.11
CA SER A 50 3.27 -5.38 -10.12
C SER A 50 3.14 -6.77 -9.52
N THR A 51 2.60 -7.71 -10.30
CA THR A 51 2.47 -9.10 -9.88
C THR A 51 3.81 -9.68 -9.42
N ASP A 52 4.89 -9.40 -10.16
CA ASP A 52 6.21 -9.89 -9.77
C ASP A 52 6.68 -9.26 -8.47
N GLY A 53 6.50 -7.96 -8.32
CA GLY A 53 6.86 -7.27 -7.09
C GLY A 53 6.06 -7.77 -5.90
N ALA A 54 4.78 -8.06 -6.10
CA ALA A 54 3.92 -8.60 -5.05
C ALA A 54 4.41 -9.97 -4.59
N ARG A 55 4.83 -10.81 -5.54
CA ARG A 55 5.34 -12.13 -5.22
C ARG A 55 6.61 -12.04 -4.37
N ILE A 56 7.51 -11.15 -4.75
CA ILE A 56 8.74 -10.91 -3.98
C ILE A 56 8.41 -10.38 -2.61
N ALA A 57 7.45 -9.46 -2.52
CA ALA A 57 7.06 -8.87 -1.24
C ALA A 57 6.55 -9.93 -0.26
N VAL A 58 5.69 -10.83 -0.73
CA VAL A 58 5.18 -11.92 0.11
C VAL A 58 6.32 -12.85 0.52
N TRP A 59 7.22 -13.17 -0.40
CA TRP A 59 8.36 -14.01 -0.10
C TRP A 59 9.26 -13.40 0.99
N LEU A 60 9.37 -12.07 1.00
CA LEU A 60 10.18 -11.36 2.00
C LEU A 60 9.42 -11.08 3.29
N GLY A 61 8.17 -11.53 3.40
CA GLY A 61 7.46 -11.46 4.65
C GLY A 61 6.26 -10.52 4.70
N ALA A 62 5.92 -9.84 3.61
CA ALA A 62 4.72 -9.03 3.59
C ALA A 62 3.51 -9.96 3.70
N ARG A 63 2.54 -9.56 4.53
CA ARG A 63 1.35 -10.36 4.76
C ARG A 63 0.29 -10.03 3.71
N GLN A 64 -0.23 -11.05 3.05
CA GLN A 64 -1.27 -10.84 2.05
C GLN A 64 -2.63 -10.74 2.74
N VAL A 65 -3.37 -9.68 2.41
CA VAL A 65 -4.66 -9.38 3.01
C VAL A 65 -5.60 -8.89 1.92
N THR A 66 -6.85 -8.62 2.28
CA THR A 66 -7.82 -8.08 1.31
C THR A 66 -7.58 -6.59 1.12
N SER A 67 -8.09 -6.04 0.02
CA SER A 67 -8.00 -4.60 -0.23
C SER A 67 -8.72 -3.81 0.85
N ARG A 68 -9.81 -4.36 1.39
CA ARG A 68 -10.52 -3.72 2.50
C ARG A 68 -9.62 -3.62 3.72
N GLU A 69 -8.91 -4.69 4.03
CA GLU A 69 -8.02 -4.69 5.19
C GLU A 69 -6.85 -3.74 5.01
N ILE A 70 -6.38 -3.54 3.79
CA ILE A 70 -5.35 -2.54 3.50
C ILE A 70 -5.80 -1.16 4.02
N VAL A 71 -7.03 -0.77 3.66
CA VAL A 71 -7.56 0.53 4.09
C VAL A 71 -7.72 0.58 5.60
N GLU A 72 -8.26 -0.49 6.20
CA GLU A 72 -8.48 -0.55 7.64
C GLU A 72 -7.16 -0.37 8.41
N ARG A 73 -6.10 -1.02 7.93
CA ARG A 73 -4.81 -0.91 8.61
C ARG A 73 -4.17 0.45 8.45
N LEU A 74 -4.33 1.09 7.30
CA LEU A 74 -3.84 2.46 7.11
C LEU A 74 -4.55 3.44 8.03
N VAL A 75 -5.86 3.30 8.18
CA VAL A 75 -6.64 4.16 9.07
C VAL A 75 -6.22 3.90 10.52
N ALA A 76 -6.13 2.65 10.92
CA ALA A 76 -5.77 2.29 12.29
C ALA A 76 -4.38 2.78 12.66
N ALA A 77 -3.46 2.80 11.70
CA ALA A 77 -2.09 3.25 11.92
C ALA A 77 -1.96 4.78 11.89
N GLY A 78 -3.05 5.49 11.59
CA GLY A 78 -3.01 6.94 11.49
C GLY A 78 -2.36 7.45 10.21
N LEU A 79 -2.18 6.58 9.22
CA LEU A 79 -1.52 6.95 7.97
C LEU A 79 -2.52 7.33 6.88
N ARG A 80 -3.79 7.07 7.10
CA ARG A 80 -4.86 7.50 6.21
C ARG A 80 -6.04 7.99 7.02
N ARG A 81 -6.59 9.12 6.63
CA ARG A 81 -7.78 9.66 7.25
C ARG A 81 -9.01 8.91 6.76
N PRO A 82 -9.93 8.51 7.64
CA PRO A 82 -11.18 7.92 7.17
C PRO A 82 -11.92 8.92 6.27
N ARG A 83 -12.58 8.39 5.25
CA ARG A 83 -13.25 9.23 4.25
C ARG A 83 -14.24 10.20 4.86
N HIS A 84 -15.05 9.75 5.82
CA HIS A 84 -16.05 10.61 6.44
C HIS A 84 -15.42 11.76 7.23
N LEU A 85 -14.24 11.54 7.82
CA LEU A 85 -13.56 12.61 8.53
C LEU A 85 -12.96 13.63 7.57
N SER A 86 -12.46 13.15 6.43
CA SER A 86 -11.94 14.04 5.39
C SER A 86 -13.03 14.95 4.88
N ALA A 87 -14.22 14.39 4.63
CA ALA A 87 -15.35 15.19 4.14
C ALA A 87 -15.79 16.20 5.17
N SER A 88 -15.80 15.84 6.44
CA SER A 88 -16.28 16.72 7.49
C SER A 88 -15.33 17.89 7.79
N ARG A 89 -14.12 17.82 7.34
CA ARG A 89 -13.15 18.90 7.56
C ARG A 89 -13.36 20.09 6.65
N SER A 90 -13.95 19.83 5.57
CA SER A 90 -14.19 20.88 4.60
C SER A 90 -15.40 21.65 5.03
N PRO A 91 -15.43 22.90 4.79
CA PRO A 91 -14.46 23.82 4.28
C PRO A 91 -14.00 24.57 5.44
N SER A 92 -13.25 24.61 5.97
CA SER A 92 -12.92 25.53 7.07
C SER A 92 -12.28 26.78 6.55
#